data_198959638f5c924c1a8693425bb8b3d7
#
_entry.id   198959638f5c924c1a8693425bb8b3d7
#
_cell.length_a   1.000
_cell.length_b   1.000
_cell.length_c   1.000
_cell.angle_alpha   90.00
_cell.angle_beta   90.00
_cell.angle_gamma   90.00
#
_symmetry.space_group_name_H-M   'P 1'
#
loop_
_entity.id
_entity.type
_entity.pdbx_description
1 polymer ?
#
loop_
_entity_poly.entity_id
_entity_poly.type
_entity_poly.pdbx_seq_one_letter_code
_entity_poly.pdbx_strand_id
1 'polypeptide(L)'
;MLKIKVFIFSPIQENTYVLYNEKNECLIIDPGCYFPEEQQQLKAFIDENRLIPKMLLNTHCHLDHVFGNKFIAETYDLTLHLHQKEEAMLQMAPASGLMFDMPFDNYTGEFIFLNEGDKIYLGEDELEIILAPGHSPGSICFYSKAQKFIIGGDVLFNGSIGRTDLPGGNYNTLIQSIKEKLFVLPDDVVVYNGHGPETTIGNEKKFNPFVGEN
;
A
#
# COMPACT_ATOMS: atom_id res chain seq x y z
N MET A 1 -0.35 20.08 -3.93
CA MET A 1 0.66 19.25 -3.20
C MET A 1 -0.07 18.28 -2.28
N LEU A 2 0.26 16.98 -2.31
CA LEU A 2 -0.35 15.95 -1.48
C LEU A 2 0.17 16.04 -0.04
N LYS A 3 -0.76 15.91 0.91
CA LYS A 3 -0.47 15.65 2.32
C LYS A 3 -0.68 14.17 2.58
N ILE A 4 0.09 13.60 3.49
CA ILE A 4 0.06 12.19 3.85
C ILE A 4 -0.38 12.07 5.31
N LYS A 5 -1.43 11.31 5.56
CA LYS A 5 -1.81 10.86 6.89
C LYS A 5 -1.62 9.36 6.97
N VAL A 6 -0.91 8.92 7.99
CA VAL A 6 -0.68 7.50 8.28
C VAL A 6 -1.53 7.10 9.48
N PHE A 7 -2.11 5.93 9.41
CA PHE A 7 -2.73 5.23 10.52
C PHE A 7 -2.01 3.89 10.70
N ILE A 8 -1.88 3.44 11.93
CA ILE A 8 -1.36 2.11 12.23
C ILE A 8 -2.54 1.31 12.75
N PHE A 9 -2.94 0.28 12.01
CA PHE A 9 -4.13 -0.49 12.28
C PHE A 9 -3.84 -1.98 12.46
N SER A 10 -4.82 -2.67 12.99
CA SER A 10 -4.83 -4.11 13.28
C SER A 10 -3.75 -4.57 14.28
N PRO A 11 -3.86 -5.78 14.83
CA PRO A 11 -2.81 -6.38 15.67
C PRO A 11 -1.47 -6.57 14.93
N ILE A 12 -1.49 -6.54 13.58
CA ILE A 12 -0.30 -6.71 12.71
C ILE A 12 0.44 -5.37 12.52
N GLN A 13 -0.18 -4.22 12.92
CA GLN A 13 0.41 -2.89 12.85
C GLN A 13 0.74 -2.46 11.41
N GLU A 14 -0.23 -2.67 10.51
CA GLU A 14 -0.17 -2.20 9.13
C GLU A 14 -0.32 -0.68 9.06
N ASN A 15 0.38 -0.05 8.11
CA ASN A 15 0.33 1.38 7.81
C ASN A 15 -0.68 1.68 6.70
N THR A 16 -1.88 2.09 7.07
CA THR A 16 -2.89 2.62 6.16
C THR A 16 -2.59 4.08 5.81
N TYR A 17 -2.68 4.45 4.53
CA TYR A 17 -2.38 5.80 4.07
C TYR A 17 -3.61 6.52 3.52
N VAL A 18 -3.79 7.80 3.92
CA VAL A 18 -4.70 8.74 3.27
C VAL A 18 -3.88 9.86 2.66
N LEU A 19 -3.82 9.90 1.33
CA LEU A 19 -3.21 11.00 0.57
C LEU A 19 -4.31 12.00 0.20
N TYR A 20 -4.11 13.29 0.47
CA TYR A 20 -5.12 14.29 0.17
C TYR A 20 -4.52 15.62 -0.30
N ASN A 21 -5.28 16.33 -1.17
CA ASN A 21 -4.86 17.57 -1.78
C ASN A 21 -5.59 18.80 -1.15
N GLU A 22 -5.26 19.99 -1.65
CA GLU A 22 -5.84 21.25 -1.18
C GLU A 22 -7.33 21.43 -1.56
N LYS A 23 -7.84 20.60 -2.48
CA LYS A 23 -9.27 20.54 -2.84
C LYS A 23 -10.06 19.58 -1.97
N ASN A 24 -9.42 19.05 -0.91
CA ASN A 24 -9.96 18.01 -0.02
C ASN A 24 -10.28 16.68 -0.73
N GLU A 25 -9.79 16.46 -1.94
CA GLU A 25 -9.89 15.13 -2.57
C GLU A 25 -8.86 14.20 -1.93
N CYS A 26 -9.19 12.92 -1.76
CA CYS A 26 -8.25 11.97 -1.17
C CYS A 26 -8.26 10.59 -1.83
N LEU A 27 -7.12 9.89 -1.69
CA LEU A 27 -6.91 8.48 -1.98
C LEU A 27 -6.77 7.73 -0.65
N ILE A 28 -7.36 6.55 -0.55
CA ILE A 28 -7.19 5.65 0.60
C ILE A 28 -6.42 4.43 0.10
N ILE A 29 -5.27 4.17 0.71
CA ILE A 29 -4.35 3.11 0.30
C ILE A 29 -4.18 2.13 1.44
N ASP A 30 -4.35 0.84 1.15
CA ASP A 30 -4.21 -0.28 2.07
C ASP A 30 -4.99 -0.06 3.38
N PRO A 31 -6.33 0.00 3.37
CA PRO A 31 -7.08 0.20 4.61
C PRO A 31 -7.05 -1.07 5.47
N GLY A 32 -6.08 -1.18 6.38
CA GLY A 32 -5.89 -2.30 7.30
C GLY A 32 -6.78 -2.26 8.55
N CYS A 33 -7.79 -1.38 8.60
CA CYS A 33 -8.66 -1.19 9.76
C CYS A 33 -9.53 -2.43 10.04
N TYR A 34 -9.05 -3.27 10.95
CA TYR A 34 -9.67 -4.54 11.33
C TYR A 34 -10.80 -4.35 12.34
N PHE A 35 -10.58 -3.58 13.40
CA PHE A 35 -11.57 -3.35 14.45
C PHE A 35 -12.56 -2.24 14.08
N PRO A 36 -13.83 -2.30 14.57
CA PRO A 36 -14.80 -1.22 14.34
C PRO A 36 -14.31 0.16 14.79
N GLU A 37 -13.51 0.21 15.86
CA GLU A 37 -12.93 1.46 16.37
C GLU A 37 -11.93 2.05 15.39
N GLU A 38 -11.14 1.23 14.71
CA GLU A 38 -10.18 1.63 13.69
C GLU A 38 -10.91 2.13 12.43
N GLN A 39 -11.96 1.43 12.01
CA GLN A 39 -12.84 1.87 10.92
C GLN A 39 -13.46 3.24 11.23
N GLN A 40 -13.94 3.42 12.46
CA GLN A 40 -14.50 4.69 12.89
C GLN A 40 -13.44 5.79 12.97
N GLN A 41 -12.21 5.47 13.37
CA GLN A 41 -11.08 6.42 13.41
C GLN A 41 -10.72 6.92 12.00
N LEU A 42 -10.63 6.01 11.02
CA LEU A 42 -10.37 6.37 9.63
C LEU A 42 -11.49 7.24 9.06
N LYS A 43 -12.75 6.82 9.28
CA LYS A 43 -13.93 7.57 8.84
C LYS A 43 -14.00 8.96 9.49
N ALA A 44 -13.77 9.05 10.80
CA ALA A 44 -13.80 10.33 11.52
C ALA A 44 -12.77 11.31 10.96
N PHE A 45 -11.55 10.86 10.66
CA PHE A 45 -10.53 11.71 10.04
C PHE A 45 -10.99 12.26 8.68
N ILE A 46 -11.59 11.42 7.84
CA ILE A 46 -12.10 11.80 6.52
C ILE A 46 -13.22 12.85 6.68
N ASP A 47 -14.17 12.60 7.56
CA ASP A 47 -15.34 13.47 7.78
C ASP A 47 -14.93 14.83 8.42
N GLU A 48 -14.10 14.82 9.47
CA GLU A 48 -13.66 16.01 10.18
C GLU A 48 -12.83 16.96 9.30
N ASN A 49 -12.02 16.38 8.40
CA ASN A 49 -11.25 17.14 7.41
C ASN A 49 -12.05 17.42 6.13
N ARG A 50 -13.31 16.99 6.05
CA ARG A 50 -14.19 17.16 4.89
C ARG A 50 -13.56 16.64 3.61
N LEU A 51 -12.84 15.51 3.71
CA LEU A 51 -12.21 14.90 2.56
C LEU A 51 -13.23 14.20 1.67
N ILE A 52 -12.93 14.18 0.38
CA ILE A 52 -13.76 13.56 -0.66
C ILE A 52 -12.97 12.37 -1.23
N PRO A 53 -13.22 11.14 -0.75
CA PRO A 53 -12.56 9.96 -1.27
C PRO A 53 -12.82 9.76 -2.76
N LYS A 54 -11.75 9.58 -3.54
CA LYS A 54 -11.81 9.39 -4.99
C LYS A 54 -11.46 7.99 -5.43
N MET A 55 -10.54 7.35 -4.73
CA MET A 55 -10.09 5.99 -5.05
C MET A 55 -9.76 5.22 -3.78
N LEU A 56 -10.02 3.93 -3.85
CA LEU A 56 -9.57 2.90 -2.92
C LEU A 56 -8.51 2.06 -3.63
N LEU A 57 -7.32 1.98 -3.06
CA LEU A 57 -6.13 1.40 -3.68
C LEU A 57 -5.52 0.34 -2.78
N ASN A 58 -5.04 -0.76 -3.35
CA ASN A 58 -4.13 -1.67 -2.65
C ASN A 58 -2.76 -1.74 -3.32
N THR A 59 -1.70 -1.71 -2.51
CA THR A 59 -0.34 -2.04 -2.96
C THR A 59 -0.23 -3.52 -3.26
N HIS A 60 -0.82 -4.35 -2.42
CA HIS A 60 -0.96 -5.79 -2.55
C HIS A 60 -2.12 -6.28 -1.67
N CYS A 61 -2.45 -7.59 -1.71
CA CYS A 61 -3.65 -8.11 -1.07
C CYS A 61 -3.37 -9.17 0.02
N HIS A 62 -2.32 -9.00 0.83
CA HIS A 62 -2.24 -9.73 2.09
C HIS A 62 -3.33 -9.25 3.05
N LEU A 63 -3.74 -10.11 3.97
CA LEU A 63 -4.96 -9.93 4.78
C LEU A 63 -5.00 -8.58 5.53
N ASP A 64 -3.89 -8.14 6.06
CA ASP A 64 -3.77 -6.94 6.87
C ASP A 64 -3.89 -5.63 6.06
N HIS A 65 -3.59 -5.65 4.76
CA HIS A 65 -3.77 -4.53 3.85
C HIS A 65 -5.19 -4.42 3.28
N VAL A 66 -6.04 -5.43 3.51
CA VAL A 66 -7.37 -5.50 2.88
C VAL A 66 -8.53 -5.59 3.86
N PHE A 67 -8.27 -5.62 5.17
CA PHE A 67 -9.30 -5.75 6.20
C PHE A 67 -10.44 -4.73 6.06
N GLY A 68 -10.10 -3.49 5.73
CA GLY A 68 -11.05 -2.40 5.61
C GLY A 68 -11.58 -2.15 4.20
N ASN A 69 -11.13 -2.90 3.18
CA ASN A 69 -11.54 -2.65 1.79
C ASN A 69 -13.05 -2.58 1.61
N LYS A 70 -13.78 -3.58 2.13
CA LYS A 70 -15.23 -3.63 2.03
C LYS A 70 -15.89 -2.44 2.73
N PHE A 71 -15.45 -2.13 3.96
CA PHE A 71 -15.97 -1.00 4.73
C PHE A 71 -15.81 0.33 3.98
N ILE A 72 -14.62 0.59 3.43
CA ILE A 72 -14.34 1.83 2.68
C ILE A 72 -15.11 1.88 1.37
N ALA A 73 -15.13 0.77 0.61
CA ALA A 73 -15.85 0.70 -0.65
C ALA A 73 -17.35 0.97 -0.47
N GLU A 74 -17.99 0.35 0.52
CA GLU A 74 -19.42 0.54 0.81
C GLU A 74 -19.72 1.91 1.42
N THR A 75 -18.83 2.46 2.25
CA THR A 75 -19.04 3.77 2.89
C THR A 75 -18.99 4.92 1.90
N TYR A 76 -18.11 4.85 0.90
CA TYR A 76 -17.83 5.95 -0.01
C TYR A 76 -18.17 5.66 -1.48
N ASP A 77 -18.82 4.53 -1.76
CA ASP A 77 -19.20 4.07 -3.12
C ASP A 77 -17.97 4.04 -4.06
N LEU A 78 -16.92 3.34 -3.63
CA LEU A 78 -15.65 3.23 -4.35
C LEU A 78 -15.41 1.82 -4.89
N THR A 79 -14.88 1.75 -6.11
CA THR A 79 -14.34 0.52 -6.68
C THR A 79 -12.89 0.34 -6.23
N LEU A 80 -12.50 -0.89 -5.91
CA LEU A 80 -11.14 -1.24 -5.52
C LEU A 80 -10.19 -1.27 -6.72
N HIS A 81 -9.04 -0.61 -6.60
CA HIS A 81 -7.96 -0.64 -7.58
C HIS A 81 -6.80 -1.46 -7.05
N LEU A 82 -6.33 -2.41 -7.83
CA LEU A 82 -5.20 -3.31 -7.51
C LEU A 82 -4.53 -3.79 -8.79
N HIS A 83 -3.37 -4.43 -8.67
CA HIS A 83 -2.78 -5.12 -9.82
C HIS A 83 -3.50 -6.47 -10.06
N GLN A 84 -3.70 -6.87 -11.33
CA GLN A 84 -4.47 -8.08 -11.68
C GLN A 84 -3.98 -9.36 -10.97
N LYS A 85 -2.68 -9.50 -10.76
CA LYS A 85 -2.10 -10.68 -10.07
C LYS A 85 -2.48 -10.75 -8.58
N GLU A 86 -3.01 -9.69 -8.00
CA GLU A 86 -3.47 -9.64 -6.60
C GLU A 86 -4.92 -10.12 -6.43
N GLU A 87 -5.68 -10.29 -7.51
CA GLU A 87 -7.05 -10.79 -7.42
C GLU A 87 -7.14 -12.14 -6.70
N ALA A 88 -6.27 -13.09 -7.05
CA ALA A 88 -6.24 -14.40 -6.39
C ALA A 88 -5.82 -14.28 -4.91
N MET A 89 -4.91 -13.36 -4.58
CA MET A 89 -4.49 -13.10 -3.20
C MET A 89 -5.65 -12.53 -2.38
N LEU A 90 -6.39 -11.57 -2.93
CA LEU A 90 -7.58 -11.02 -2.29
C LEU A 90 -8.65 -12.09 -2.05
N GLN A 91 -8.89 -12.97 -3.02
CA GLN A 91 -9.84 -14.09 -2.88
C GLN A 91 -9.42 -15.08 -1.78
N MET A 92 -8.11 -15.26 -1.57
CA MET A 92 -7.56 -16.13 -0.52
C MET A 92 -7.46 -15.46 0.86
N ALA A 93 -7.54 -14.14 0.94
CA ALA A 93 -7.34 -13.38 2.18
C ALA A 93 -8.27 -13.81 3.34
N PRO A 94 -9.57 -14.13 3.14
CA PRO A 94 -10.42 -14.65 4.22
C PRO A 94 -9.94 -15.99 4.79
N ALA A 95 -9.43 -16.88 3.94
CA ALA A 95 -8.88 -18.16 4.40
C ALA A 95 -7.60 -17.95 5.23
N SER A 96 -6.75 -17.01 4.79
CA SER A 96 -5.59 -16.58 5.57
C SER A 96 -6.03 -15.96 6.91
N GLY A 97 -7.06 -15.13 6.92
CA GLY A 97 -7.62 -14.55 8.14
C GLY A 97 -8.05 -15.62 9.16
N LEU A 98 -8.71 -16.68 8.70
CA LEU A 98 -9.06 -17.81 9.57
C LEU A 98 -7.82 -18.54 10.12
N MET A 99 -6.74 -18.67 9.35
CA MET A 99 -5.50 -19.31 9.80
C MET A 99 -4.78 -18.50 10.87
N PHE A 100 -4.91 -17.19 10.86
CA PHE A 100 -4.31 -16.28 11.86
C PHE A 100 -5.26 -15.87 12.97
N ASP A 101 -6.45 -16.51 13.08
CA ASP A 101 -7.50 -16.18 14.07
C ASP A 101 -7.98 -14.72 13.94
N MET A 102 -7.99 -14.22 12.71
CA MET A 102 -8.44 -12.87 12.32
C MET A 102 -9.50 -12.93 11.21
N PRO A 103 -10.68 -13.54 11.46
CA PRO A 103 -11.73 -13.59 10.47
C PRO A 103 -12.24 -12.20 10.12
N PHE A 104 -12.49 -11.92 8.85
CA PHE A 104 -13.03 -10.65 8.38
C PHE A 104 -13.93 -10.84 7.16
N ASP A 105 -14.71 -9.80 6.85
CA ASP A 105 -15.61 -9.78 5.70
C ASP A 105 -14.91 -9.08 4.52
N ASN A 106 -14.59 -9.88 3.49
CA ASN A 106 -13.77 -9.43 2.37
C ASN A 106 -14.57 -8.59 1.36
N TYR A 107 -13.88 -7.74 0.62
CA TYR A 107 -14.42 -7.07 -0.56
C TYR A 107 -14.65 -8.08 -1.69
N THR A 108 -15.84 -8.03 -2.29
CA THR A 108 -16.28 -8.93 -3.38
C THR A 108 -16.85 -8.17 -4.58
N GLY A 109 -16.66 -6.86 -4.65
CA GLY A 109 -17.10 -6.02 -5.77
C GLY A 109 -16.22 -6.13 -7.01
N GLU A 110 -16.45 -5.24 -7.96
CA GLU A 110 -15.64 -5.13 -9.18
C GLU A 110 -14.25 -4.53 -8.88
N PHE A 111 -13.28 -4.77 -9.79
CA PHE A 111 -11.92 -4.26 -9.69
C PHE A 111 -11.58 -3.37 -10.88
N ILE A 112 -10.73 -2.39 -10.63
CA ILE A 112 -10.01 -1.65 -11.66
C ILE A 112 -8.54 -2.05 -11.57
N PHE A 113 -7.99 -2.60 -12.65
CA PHE A 113 -6.61 -3.05 -12.67
C PHE A 113 -5.64 -1.94 -13.01
N LEU A 114 -4.58 -1.85 -12.18
CA LEU A 114 -3.45 -0.95 -12.37
C LEU A 114 -2.24 -1.73 -12.87
N ASN A 115 -1.52 -1.17 -13.83
CA ASN A 115 -0.36 -1.79 -14.44
C ASN A 115 0.89 -0.92 -14.29
N GLU A 116 2.05 -1.51 -14.51
CA GLU A 116 3.34 -0.79 -14.57
C GLU A 116 3.25 0.42 -15.52
N GLY A 117 3.63 1.59 -15.02
CA GLY A 117 3.65 2.84 -15.76
C GLY A 117 2.31 3.56 -15.88
N ASP A 118 1.22 2.97 -15.40
CA ASP A 118 -0.05 3.69 -15.26
C ASP A 118 0.11 4.87 -14.30
N LYS A 119 -0.75 5.87 -14.44
CA LYS A 119 -0.74 7.08 -13.62
C LYS A 119 -2.08 7.29 -12.95
N ILE A 120 -2.02 7.61 -11.68
CA ILE A 120 -3.15 8.06 -10.89
C ILE A 120 -3.03 9.57 -10.69
N TYR A 121 -4.15 10.26 -10.84
CA TYR A 121 -4.22 11.71 -10.65
C TYR A 121 -5.16 12.05 -9.50
N LEU A 122 -4.69 12.93 -8.60
CA LEU A 122 -5.52 13.57 -7.60
C LEU A 122 -5.44 15.09 -7.77
N GLY A 123 -6.36 15.64 -8.56
CA GLY A 123 -6.26 17.00 -9.07
C GLY A 123 -5.09 17.14 -10.05
N GLU A 124 -4.07 17.94 -9.69
CA GLU A 124 -2.84 18.12 -10.48
C GLU A 124 -1.68 17.23 -10.02
N ASP A 125 -1.83 16.59 -8.87
CA ASP A 125 -0.81 15.69 -8.33
C ASP A 125 -0.88 14.32 -9.02
N GLU A 126 0.29 13.81 -9.42
CA GLU A 126 0.46 12.55 -10.15
C GLU A 126 1.18 11.52 -9.30
N LEU A 127 0.71 10.28 -9.34
CA LEU A 127 1.38 9.09 -8.81
C LEU A 127 1.60 8.10 -9.96
N GLU A 128 2.82 7.68 -10.19
CA GLU A 128 3.20 6.64 -11.14
C GLU A 128 3.16 5.27 -10.47
N ILE A 129 2.63 4.26 -11.17
CA ILE A 129 2.59 2.88 -10.70
C ILE A 129 3.91 2.19 -11.04
N ILE A 130 4.59 1.68 -10.03
CA ILE A 130 5.79 0.85 -10.18
C ILE A 130 5.45 -0.57 -9.75
N LEU A 131 5.54 -1.54 -10.65
CA LEU A 131 5.34 -2.96 -10.34
C LEU A 131 6.62 -3.52 -9.70
N ALA A 132 6.53 -3.96 -8.45
CA ALA A 132 7.64 -4.47 -7.65
C ALA A 132 7.29 -5.82 -6.99
N PRO A 133 7.12 -6.90 -7.79
CA PRO A 133 6.74 -8.21 -7.27
C PRO A 133 7.82 -8.85 -6.42
N GLY A 134 7.44 -9.85 -5.64
CA GLY A 134 8.35 -10.71 -4.89
C GLY A 134 7.92 -10.94 -3.44
N HIS A 135 7.37 -9.94 -2.77
CA HIS A 135 6.62 -10.12 -1.53
C HIS A 135 5.23 -10.71 -1.84
N SER A 136 4.52 -10.10 -2.78
CA SER A 136 3.32 -10.62 -3.41
C SER A 136 3.47 -10.58 -4.94
N PRO A 137 2.73 -11.40 -5.70
CA PRO A 137 2.91 -11.52 -7.17
C PRO A 137 2.64 -10.23 -7.94
N GLY A 138 1.76 -9.39 -7.41
CA GLY A 138 1.31 -8.15 -8.04
C GLY A 138 1.59 -6.92 -7.20
N SER A 139 2.55 -6.96 -6.25
CA SER A 139 2.91 -5.78 -5.47
C SER A 139 3.21 -4.58 -6.36
N ILE A 140 2.49 -3.48 -6.15
CA ILE A 140 2.70 -2.19 -6.81
C ILE A 140 3.02 -1.12 -5.78
N CYS A 141 3.78 -0.13 -6.21
CA CYS A 141 4.11 1.05 -5.44
C CYS A 141 3.54 2.29 -6.12
N PHE A 142 3.18 3.31 -5.35
CA PHE A 142 2.66 4.58 -5.84
C PHE A 142 3.72 5.67 -5.66
N TYR A 143 4.36 6.09 -6.75
CA TYR A 143 5.49 7.02 -6.73
C TYR A 143 5.10 8.44 -7.13
N SER A 144 5.32 9.40 -6.25
CA SER A 144 5.24 10.84 -6.56
C SER A 144 6.62 11.40 -6.86
N LYS A 145 6.93 11.55 -8.15
CA LYS A 145 8.20 12.15 -8.59
C LYS A 145 8.33 13.61 -8.17
N ALA A 146 7.24 14.36 -8.23
CA ALA A 146 7.23 15.80 -7.90
C ALA A 146 7.49 16.05 -6.41
N GLN A 147 6.99 15.18 -5.53
CA GLN A 147 7.11 15.33 -4.07
C GLN A 147 8.15 14.39 -3.46
N LYS A 148 8.82 13.56 -4.29
CA LYS A 148 9.89 12.64 -3.91
C LYS A 148 9.49 11.70 -2.77
N PHE A 149 8.35 11.02 -2.93
CA PHE A 149 7.95 9.95 -2.04
C PHE A 149 7.38 8.76 -2.82
N ILE A 150 7.39 7.60 -2.19
CA ILE A 150 6.78 6.38 -2.70
C ILE A 150 6.02 5.68 -1.57
N ILE A 151 4.76 5.29 -1.83
CA ILE A 151 4.04 4.35 -0.97
C ILE A 151 4.41 2.96 -1.47
N GLY A 152 5.19 2.23 -0.69
CA GLY A 152 5.89 1.02 -1.15
C GLY A 152 5.20 -0.29 -0.76
N GLY A 153 4.16 -0.26 0.08
CA GLY A 153 3.65 -1.48 0.69
C GLY A 153 4.77 -2.29 1.33
N ASP A 154 4.74 -3.60 1.15
CA ASP A 154 5.68 -4.54 1.77
C ASP A 154 6.87 -4.91 0.87
N VAL A 155 7.38 -3.94 0.11
CA VAL A 155 8.56 -4.18 -0.76
C VAL A 155 9.86 -3.87 -0.03
N LEU A 156 9.99 -2.65 0.51
CA LEU A 156 11.21 -2.16 1.16
C LEU A 156 10.88 -1.47 2.48
N PHE A 157 11.55 -1.89 3.56
CA PHE A 157 11.37 -1.36 4.91
C PHE A 157 12.63 -0.65 5.40
N ASN A 158 12.48 0.06 6.51
CA ASN A 158 13.61 0.65 7.22
C ASN A 158 14.51 -0.46 7.78
N GLY A 159 15.65 -0.70 7.12
CA GLY A 159 16.61 -1.75 7.47
C GLY A 159 16.13 -3.18 7.21
N SER A 160 15.08 -3.38 6.39
CA SER A 160 14.54 -4.70 6.07
C SER A 160 13.89 -4.74 4.69
N ILE A 161 13.35 -5.89 4.32
CA ILE A 161 12.55 -6.12 3.10
C ILE A 161 11.32 -6.95 3.45
N GLY A 162 10.33 -6.97 2.56
CA GLY A 162 9.16 -7.82 2.70
C GLY A 162 9.52 -9.30 2.81
N ARG A 163 8.74 -10.06 3.59
CA ARG A 163 8.88 -11.52 3.64
C ARG A 163 8.49 -12.14 2.29
N THR A 164 9.06 -13.31 2.00
CA THR A 164 8.87 -13.98 0.72
C THR A 164 8.48 -15.46 0.86
N ASP A 165 8.12 -15.86 2.07
CA ASP A 165 7.75 -17.23 2.44
C ASP A 165 6.24 -17.49 2.43
N LEU A 166 5.43 -16.48 2.11
CA LEU A 166 3.98 -16.62 1.91
C LEU A 166 3.66 -17.08 0.46
N PRO A 167 2.44 -17.60 0.20
CA PRO A 167 2.03 -17.99 -1.15
C PRO A 167 2.23 -16.86 -2.17
N GLY A 168 2.90 -17.17 -3.27
CA GLY A 168 3.23 -16.19 -4.32
C GLY A 168 4.50 -15.37 -4.07
N GLY A 169 5.12 -15.50 -2.89
CA GLY A 169 6.39 -14.86 -2.55
C GLY A 169 7.59 -15.47 -3.28
N ASN A 170 8.58 -14.62 -3.62
CA ASN A 170 9.85 -15.06 -4.23
C ASN A 170 10.97 -14.08 -3.87
N TYR A 171 11.95 -14.59 -3.12
CA TYR A 171 13.06 -13.77 -2.63
C TYR A 171 13.89 -13.13 -3.76
N ASN A 172 14.28 -13.91 -4.76
CA ASN A 172 15.10 -13.38 -5.86
C ASN A 172 14.38 -12.32 -6.67
N THR A 173 13.08 -12.51 -6.90
CA THR A 173 12.23 -11.53 -7.57
C THR A 173 12.11 -10.23 -6.74
N LEU A 174 11.97 -10.33 -5.41
CA LEU A 174 11.90 -9.15 -4.55
C LEU A 174 13.21 -8.37 -4.57
N ILE A 175 14.34 -9.05 -4.43
CA ILE A 175 15.68 -8.42 -4.52
C ILE A 175 15.87 -7.71 -5.87
N GLN A 176 15.46 -8.36 -6.96
CA GLN A 176 15.51 -7.76 -8.30
C GLN A 176 14.60 -6.52 -8.38
N SER A 177 13.36 -6.61 -7.91
CA SER A 177 12.42 -5.49 -7.89
C SER A 177 12.98 -4.29 -7.12
N ILE A 178 13.55 -4.51 -5.94
CA ILE A 178 14.15 -3.43 -5.15
C ILE A 178 15.31 -2.78 -5.92
N LYS A 179 16.26 -3.59 -6.44
CA LYS A 179 17.45 -3.08 -7.12
C LYS A 179 17.15 -2.37 -8.44
N GLU A 180 16.26 -2.95 -9.26
CA GLU A 180 16.02 -2.46 -10.63
C GLU A 180 14.89 -1.42 -10.71
N LYS A 181 13.98 -1.37 -9.71
CA LYS A 181 12.82 -0.48 -9.72
C LYS A 181 12.90 0.61 -8.66
N LEU A 182 13.27 0.29 -7.43
CA LEU A 182 13.31 1.25 -6.33
C LEU A 182 14.66 1.95 -6.22
N PHE A 183 15.77 1.20 -6.30
CA PHE A 183 17.11 1.78 -6.14
C PHE A 183 17.58 2.63 -7.32
N VAL A 184 16.84 2.65 -8.42
CA VAL A 184 17.07 3.60 -9.53
C VAL A 184 16.43 4.98 -9.26
N LEU A 185 15.57 5.08 -8.26
CA LEU A 185 14.99 6.35 -7.82
C LEU A 185 16.05 7.22 -7.10
N PRO A 186 15.86 8.55 -7.07
CA PRO A 186 16.73 9.46 -6.33
C PRO A 186 16.85 9.09 -4.85
N ASP A 187 18.03 9.30 -4.26
CA ASP A 187 18.34 8.90 -2.88
C ASP A 187 17.49 9.62 -1.83
N ASP A 188 16.98 10.81 -2.14
CA ASP A 188 16.14 11.63 -1.27
C ASP A 188 14.62 11.29 -1.37
N VAL A 189 14.25 10.26 -2.11
CA VAL A 189 12.89 9.75 -2.12
C VAL A 189 12.57 9.06 -0.80
N VAL A 190 11.51 9.54 -0.13
CA VAL A 190 10.99 8.95 1.11
C VAL A 190 10.15 7.72 0.77
N VAL A 191 10.43 6.61 1.45
CA VAL A 191 9.68 5.36 1.34
C VAL A 191 8.71 5.24 2.51
N TYR A 192 7.43 5.33 2.22
CA TYR A 192 6.34 5.02 3.12
C TYR A 192 5.94 3.56 2.90
N ASN A 193 6.30 2.72 3.84
CA ASN A 193 6.17 1.26 3.75
C ASN A 193 4.91 0.74 4.45
N GLY A 194 4.59 -0.53 4.26
CA GLY A 194 3.40 -1.15 4.85
C GLY A 194 3.49 -1.35 6.36
N HIS A 195 4.70 -1.41 6.94
CA HIS A 195 4.90 -1.61 8.37
C HIS A 195 6.09 -0.82 8.92
N GLY A 196 5.93 -0.31 10.13
CA GLY A 196 7.00 0.40 10.85
C GLY A 196 7.27 1.81 10.32
N PRO A 197 8.44 2.40 10.63
CA PRO A 197 8.76 3.77 10.27
C PRO A 197 9.18 3.89 8.81
N GLU A 198 8.99 5.09 8.25
CA GLU A 198 9.50 5.49 6.94
C GLU A 198 11.02 5.43 6.86
N THR A 199 11.54 5.37 5.64
CA THR A 199 12.96 5.42 5.33
C THR A 199 13.20 6.24 4.05
N THR A 200 14.41 6.21 3.51
CA THR A 200 14.73 6.80 2.20
C THR A 200 15.44 5.80 1.31
N ILE A 201 15.29 5.98 0.00
CA ILE A 201 16.00 5.14 -0.98
C ILE A 201 17.51 5.15 -0.72
N GLY A 202 18.11 6.31 -0.45
CA GLY A 202 19.55 6.42 -0.19
C GLY A 202 20.00 5.73 1.10
N ASN A 203 19.16 5.76 2.16
CA ASN A 203 19.46 5.02 3.38
C ASN A 203 19.49 3.51 3.13
N GLU A 204 18.49 2.99 2.43
CA GLU A 204 18.38 1.56 2.17
C GLU A 204 19.42 1.05 1.16
N LYS A 205 19.77 1.83 0.13
CA LYS A 205 20.91 1.51 -0.75
C LYS A 205 22.19 1.29 0.06
N LYS A 206 22.44 2.12 1.05
CA LYS A 206 23.70 2.13 1.79
C LYS A 206 23.74 1.15 2.96
N PHE A 207 22.64 0.99 3.68
CA PHE A 207 22.67 0.33 4.99
C PHE A 207 21.72 -0.87 5.11
N ASN A 208 20.86 -1.15 4.12
CA ASN A 208 19.96 -2.29 4.21
C ASN A 208 20.73 -3.62 4.21
N PRO A 209 20.56 -4.48 5.23
CA PRO A 209 21.34 -5.72 5.36
C PRO A 209 21.03 -6.79 4.31
N PHE A 210 19.92 -6.66 3.56
CA PHE A 210 19.48 -7.63 2.56
C PHE A 210 19.85 -7.21 1.13
N VAL A 211 19.85 -5.92 0.84
CA VAL A 211 19.95 -5.39 -0.54
C VAL A 211 20.94 -4.24 -0.67
N GLY A 212 21.48 -3.71 0.44
CA GLY A 212 22.42 -2.58 0.44
C GLY A 212 23.77 -2.93 -0.17
N GLU A 213 24.52 -1.89 -0.49
CA GLU A 213 25.92 -1.97 -0.96
C GLU A 213 26.86 -2.16 0.24
N ASN A 214 26.90 -3.37 0.81
CA ASN A 214 27.87 -3.71 1.88
C ASN A 214 29.17 -4.25 1.30
#